data_15fcca9b8bb163504c0a7ae13ab75004
#
_entry.id   15fcca9b8bb163504c0a7ae13ab75004
#
_cell.length_a   1.000
_cell.length_b   1.000
_cell.length_c   1.000
_cell.angle_alpha   90.00
_cell.angle_beta   90.00
_cell.angle_gamma   90.00
#
_symmetry.space_group_name_H-M   'P 1'
#
loop_
_entity.id
_entity.type
_entity.pdbx_description
1 polymer ?
#
loop_
_entity_poly.entity_id
_entity_poly.type
_entity_poly.pdbx_seq_one_letter_code
_entity_poly.pdbx_strand_id
1 'polypeptide(L)'
;MAYSVSIAPLAASAVIGATTNFTATTSGATAEGTETFVWTVNGAPQSSVTAAMNYVAAGPAGSKTVKVVATVTPADGEAETAEAETTLTVQNKTMPAITLTLSPTSVSKEIGQSQVVTADVTGAPSGASIAYVWKRGSSVISGQTGKTITLTESTETSYTLNCEVTVSAPDYNNGTATKGIAVAFTKKTMSGVSVTLTPESITTEQGSEASFKANVIGAPEGATGAYSWTKDGSPVEGSTSTLVIDTSDIGSQVIEVSVEVSAENYNPITVTTTGNVTITKRVAPEPDGELPYIHPLPFRGTAYIWCGWWVMDEIQRMTVEGKDWKLDDPDSDYYLHRYTLAKMLDDYPEVDVQESRNGYIVHRTALEAGIIYP
;
A
#
# COMPACT_ATOMS: atom_id res chain seq x y z
N MET A 1 -50.09 -52.16 58.86
CA MET A 1 -49.17 -51.80 57.81
C MET A 1 -47.94 -51.18 58.42
N ALA A 2 -46.75 -51.37 57.84
CA ALA A 2 -45.57 -50.68 58.36
C ALA A 2 -45.64 -49.19 58.07
N TYR A 3 -45.17 -48.34 59.01
CA TYR A 3 -45.04 -46.88 58.78
C TYR A 3 -44.17 -46.65 57.58
N SER A 4 -44.59 -45.76 56.73
CA SER A 4 -43.91 -45.47 55.46
C SER A 4 -44.04 -43.97 55.14
N VAL A 5 -43.02 -43.44 54.41
CA VAL A 5 -42.99 -42.06 53.87
C VAL A 5 -42.66 -42.09 52.39
N SER A 6 -43.22 -41.16 51.63
CA SER A 6 -42.88 -40.89 50.23
C SER A 6 -42.60 -39.44 50.06
N ILE A 7 -41.79 -39.09 49.04
CA ILE A 7 -41.45 -37.70 48.69
C ILE A 7 -42.05 -37.38 47.33
N ALA A 8 -42.65 -36.23 47.22
CA ALA A 8 -43.02 -35.64 45.95
C ALA A 8 -42.28 -34.29 45.74
N PRO A 9 -41.82 -34.02 44.56
CA PRO A 9 -41.81 -34.87 43.36
C PRO A 9 -40.77 -36.00 43.45
N LEU A 10 -41.00 -37.12 42.76
CA LEU A 10 -40.09 -38.29 42.67
C LEU A 10 -38.75 -37.93 41.97
N ALA A 11 -38.71 -36.86 41.17
CA ALA A 11 -37.54 -36.26 40.62
C ALA A 11 -37.85 -34.80 40.38
N ALA A 12 -36.85 -33.94 40.60
CA ALA A 12 -36.95 -32.50 40.39
C ALA A 12 -35.75 -31.97 39.63
N SER A 13 -35.95 -30.86 38.93
CA SER A 13 -34.85 -30.09 38.29
C SER A 13 -35.01 -28.62 38.66
N ALA A 14 -33.94 -27.97 39.04
CA ALA A 14 -33.92 -26.55 39.37
C ALA A 14 -32.63 -25.87 38.95
N VAL A 15 -32.73 -24.63 38.49
CA VAL A 15 -31.57 -23.78 38.22
C VAL A 15 -31.05 -23.26 39.56
N ILE A 16 -29.73 -23.11 39.71
CA ILE A 16 -29.12 -22.53 40.92
C ILE A 16 -29.80 -21.22 41.29
N GLY A 17 -30.22 -21.13 42.57
CA GLY A 17 -30.98 -20.00 43.11
C GLY A 17 -32.49 -20.14 43.02
N ALA A 18 -33.04 -21.12 42.25
CA ALA A 18 -34.46 -21.39 42.23
C ALA A 18 -34.88 -22.25 43.40
N THR A 19 -36.11 -22.04 43.89
CA THR A 19 -36.71 -22.81 44.98
C THR A 19 -37.47 -24.00 44.45
N THR A 20 -37.27 -25.18 45.04
CA THR A 20 -38.04 -26.40 44.81
C THR A 20 -38.75 -26.80 46.10
N ASN A 21 -40.05 -27.11 45.98
CA ASN A 21 -40.85 -27.59 47.10
C ASN A 21 -40.87 -29.11 47.10
N PHE A 22 -40.51 -29.71 48.21
CA PHE A 22 -40.64 -31.14 48.46
C PHE A 22 -41.69 -31.35 49.54
N THR A 23 -42.53 -32.38 49.32
CA THR A 23 -43.60 -32.76 50.31
C THR A 23 -43.42 -34.23 50.65
N ALA A 24 -43.36 -34.50 51.92
CA ALA A 24 -43.43 -35.84 52.51
C ALA A 24 -44.89 -36.20 52.77
N THR A 25 -45.26 -37.43 52.38
CA THR A 25 -46.55 -37.99 52.69
C THR A 25 -46.32 -39.30 53.45
N THR A 26 -46.85 -39.41 54.65
CA THR A 26 -46.76 -40.57 55.57
C THR A 26 -47.99 -41.42 55.48
N SER A 27 -47.89 -42.72 55.79
CA SER A 27 -49.00 -43.64 55.88
C SER A 27 -48.65 -44.85 56.77
N GLY A 28 -49.65 -45.54 57.30
CA GLY A 28 -49.49 -46.82 57.98
C GLY A 28 -48.98 -46.76 59.42
N ALA A 29 -49.04 -45.57 60.12
CA ALA A 29 -48.71 -45.48 61.51
C ALA A 29 -49.63 -46.43 62.33
N THR A 30 -49.04 -47.15 63.31
CA THR A 30 -49.75 -48.10 64.14
C THR A 30 -50.59 -47.43 65.20
N ALA A 31 -50.28 -46.18 65.56
CA ALA A 31 -51.02 -45.34 66.53
C ALA A 31 -50.96 -43.87 66.09
N GLU A 32 -51.98 -43.07 66.47
CA GLU A 32 -51.94 -41.62 66.28
C GLU A 32 -50.87 -41.01 67.16
N GLY A 33 -50.08 -40.12 66.69
CA GLY A 33 -48.98 -39.45 67.38
C GLY A 33 -48.53 -38.15 66.74
N THR A 34 -47.56 -37.49 67.38
CA THR A 34 -46.93 -36.29 66.79
C THR A 34 -45.92 -36.73 65.74
N GLU A 35 -46.09 -36.21 64.51
CA GLU A 35 -45.12 -36.44 63.44
C GLU A 35 -44.07 -35.36 63.41
N THR A 36 -42.81 -35.75 63.24
CA THR A 36 -41.64 -34.86 62.98
C THR A 36 -40.89 -35.32 61.76
N PHE A 37 -40.29 -34.37 61.10
CA PHE A 37 -39.56 -34.57 59.82
C PHE A 37 -38.14 -34.01 59.89
N VAL A 38 -37.18 -34.77 59.47
CA VAL A 38 -35.80 -34.35 59.33
C VAL A 38 -35.42 -34.48 57.80
N TRP A 39 -35.15 -33.32 57.21
CA TRP A 39 -34.75 -33.27 55.83
C TRP A 39 -33.25 -33.08 55.72
N THR A 40 -32.65 -33.79 54.77
CA THR A 40 -31.24 -33.58 54.36
C THR A 40 -31.13 -33.47 52.87
N VAL A 41 -30.16 -32.69 52.39
CA VAL A 41 -29.76 -32.62 50.98
C VAL A 41 -28.27 -32.94 50.91
N ASN A 42 -27.90 -33.98 50.17
CA ASN A 42 -26.55 -34.58 50.16
C ASN A 42 -26.02 -34.79 51.61
N GLY A 43 -26.85 -35.24 52.52
CA GLY A 43 -26.50 -35.49 53.93
C GLY A 43 -26.45 -34.22 54.80
N ALA A 44 -26.51 -33.02 54.23
CA ALA A 44 -26.51 -31.76 54.94
C ALA A 44 -27.94 -31.50 55.50
N PRO A 45 -28.15 -31.30 56.84
CA PRO A 45 -29.46 -31.06 57.44
C PRO A 45 -30.06 -29.74 56.94
N GLN A 46 -31.39 -29.73 56.80
CA GLN A 46 -32.19 -28.58 56.42
C GLN A 46 -32.98 -28.09 57.62
N SER A 47 -33.36 -26.82 57.60
CA SER A 47 -34.07 -26.19 58.70
C SER A 47 -35.54 -26.55 58.81
N SER A 48 -36.15 -27.18 57.78
CA SER A 48 -37.54 -27.61 57.79
C SER A 48 -37.72 -28.83 58.66
N VAL A 49 -38.71 -28.77 59.57
CA VAL A 49 -39.10 -29.84 60.45
C VAL A 49 -40.55 -30.29 60.24
N THR A 50 -41.15 -29.88 59.11
CA THR A 50 -42.50 -30.18 58.67
C THR A 50 -42.51 -31.10 57.50
N ALA A 51 -43.68 -31.61 57.12
CA ALA A 51 -43.89 -32.45 55.94
C ALA A 51 -43.52 -31.73 54.64
N ALA A 52 -43.40 -30.41 54.61
CA ALA A 52 -42.96 -29.62 53.41
C ALA A 52 -41.62 -29.01 53.65
N MET A 53 -40.72 -29.06 52.65
CA MET A 53 -39.44 -28.43 52.60
C MET A 53 -39.29 -27.58 51.36
N ASN A 54 -38.96 -26.28 51.54
CA ASN A 54 -38.58 -25.40 50.44
C ASN A 54 -37.03 -25.34 50.34
N TYR A 55 -36.49 -25.91 49.32
CA TYR A 55 -35.03 -25.92 49.11
C TYR A 55 -34.64 -24.95 48.03
N VAL A 56 -33.76 -24.00 48.32
CA VAL A 56 -33.13 -23.13 47.33
C VAL A 56 -31.95 -23.87 46.76
N ALA A 57 -32.00 -24.17 45.46
CA ALA A 57 -30.96 -24.91 44.74
C ALA A 57 -29.61 -24.19 44.84
N ALA A 58 -28.66 -24.77 45.58
CA ALA A 58 -27.31 -24.24 45.76
C ALA A 58 -26.35 -24.94 44.78
N GLY A 59 -25.36 -24.18 44.28
CA GLY A 59 -24.26 -24.75 43.48
C GLY A 59 -23.38 -25.74 44.26
N PRO A 60 -22.53 -26.49 43.61
CA PRO A 60 -22.39 -26.59 42.13
C PRO A 60 -23.55 -27.37 41.50
N ALA A 61 -23.69 -27.22 40.16
CA ALA A 61 -24.63 -28.02 39.36
C ALA A 61 -24.29 -29.52 39.45
N GLY A 62 -25.33 -30.34 39.37
CA GLY A 62 -25.23 -31.79 39.48
C GLY A 62 -26.42 -32.41 40.19
N SER A 63 -26.39 -33.71 40.38
CA SER A 63 -27.42 -34.45 41.10
C SER A 63 -27.24 -34.32 42.61
N LYS A 64 -28.30 -34.03 43.33
CA LYS A 64 -28.36 -33.96 44.78
C LYS A 64 -29.41 -34.94 45.29
N THR A 65 -29.07 -35.74 46.31
CA THR A 65 -30.04 -36.63 46.98
C THR A 65 -30.77 -35.80 48.05
N VAL A 66 -32.09 -35.80 47.97
CA VAL A 66 -32.99 -35.22 48.96
C VAL A 66 -33.58 -36.34 49.77
N LYS A 67 -33.34 -36.39 51.05
CA LYS A 67 -33.84 -37.43 51.99
C LYS A 67 -34.70 -36.83 53.03
N VAL A 68 -35.77 -37.50 53.42
CA VAL A 68 -36.57 -37.21 54.61
C VAL A 68 -36.59 -38.44 55.47
N VAL A 69 -36.49 -38.22 56.79
CA VAL A 69 -36.80 -39.19 57.83
C VAL A 69 -38.00 -38.63 58.55
N ALA A 70 -39.10 -39.39 58.52
CA ALA A 70 -40.31 -39.09 59.22
C ALA A 70 -40.37 -39.98 60.50
N THR A 71 -40.72 -39.38 61.66
CA THR A 71 -40.85 -40.07 62.91
C THR A 71 -42.23 -39.75 63.49
N VAL A 72 -43.03 -40.76 63.83
CA VAL A 72 -44.26 -40.62 64.52
C VAL A 72 -44.02 -41.09 65.98
N THR A 73 -44.38 -40.25 66.95
CA THR A 73 -44.24 -40.56 68.38
C THR A 73 -45.63 -40.60 69.01
N PRO A 74 -46.19 -41.79 69.22
CA PRO A 74 -47.47 -41.95 69.95
C PRO A 74 -47.32 -41.49 71.42
N ALA A 75 -48.49 -41.13 72.08
CA ALA A 75 -48.50 -40.74 73.49
C ALA A 75 -48.07 -41.88 74.39
N ASP A 76 -48.44 -43.11 74.01
CA ASP A 76 -48.15 -44.35 74.79
C ASP A 76 -47.62 -45.41 73.81
N GLY A 77 -46.30 -45.44 73.56
CA GLY A 77 -45.70 -46.41 72.60
C GLY A 77 -44.30 -46.02 72.13
N GLU A 78 -43.63 -46.89 71.40
CA GLU A 78 -42.34 -46.63 70.82
C GLU A 78 -42.48 -45.79 69.53
N ALA A 79 -41.52 -44.92 69.26
CA ALA A 79 -41.50 -44.12 68.03
C ALA A 79 -41.28 -45.02 66.81
N GLU A 80 -42.04 -44.79 65.74
CA GLU A 80 -41.85 -45.43 64.46
C GLU A 80 -41.18 -44.46 63.55
N THR A 81 -40.19 -44.93 62.68
CA THR A 81 -39.49 -44.14 61.71
C THR A 81 -39.60 -44.72 60.38
N ALA A 82 -39.70 -43.86 59.32
CA ALA A 82 -39.64 -44.24 57.93
C ALA A 82 -38.75 -43.21 57.16
N GLU A 83 -38.13 -43.64 56.09
CA GLU A 83 -37.30 -42.76 55.30
C GLU A 83 -37.63 -42.89 53.79
N ALA A 84 -37.45 -41.82 53.10
CA ALA A 84 -37.54 -41.77 51.60
C ALA A 84 -36.51 -40.84 51.02
N GLU A 85 -36.14 -41.12 49.81
CA GLU A 85 -35.19 -40.34 49.06
C GLU A 85 -35.74 -39.96 47.67
N THR A 86 -35.34 -38.83 47.16
CA THR A 86 -35.58 -38.39 45.81
C THR A 86 -34.37 -37.65 45.28
N THR A 87 -34.36 -37.39 43.96
CA THR A 87 -33.24 -36.70 43.30
C THR A 87 -33.64 -35.30 42.84
N LEU A 88 -32.79 -34.32 43.16
CA LEU A 88 -32.83 -32.96 42.60
C LEU A 88 -31.66 -32.78 41.67
N THR A 89 -31.92 -32.54 40.38
CA THR A 89 -30.92 -32.15 39.40
C THR A 89 -30.79 -30.65 39.41
N VAL A 90 -29.63 -30.13 39.92
CA VAL A 90 -29.32 -28.73 39.92
C VAL A 90 -28.59 -28.37 38.64
N GLN A 91 -29.04 -27.33 37.95
CA GLN A 91 -28.52 -26.85 36.70
C GLN A 91 -27.87 -25.48 36.86
N ASN A 92 -26.83 -25.21 36.08
CA ASN A 92 -26.25 -23.88 35.99
C ASN A 92 -27.27 -22.88 35.42
N LYS A 93 -27.11 -21.63 35.80
CA LYS A 93 -27.81 -20.50 35.19
C LYS A 93 -27.39 -20.34 33.72
N THR A 94 -28.31 -19.88 32.91
CA THR A 94 -27.98 -19.44 31.55
C THR A 94 -27.16 -18.16 31.64
N MET A 95 -26.05 -18.10 30.87
CA MET A 95 -25.25 -16.88 30.75
C MET A 95 -26.14 -15.76 30.17
N PRO A 96 -26.10 -14.54 30.73
CA PRO A 96 -26.70 -13.37 30.07
C PRO A 96 -26.16 -13.17 28.67
N ALA A 97 -26.87 -12.40 27.85
CA ALA A 97 -26.42 -12.11 26.49
C ALA A 97 -25.06 -11.37 26.52
N ILE A 98 -24.07 -11.97 25.89
CA ILE A 98 -22.71 -11.40 25.77
C ILE A 98 -22.63 -10.58 24.52
N THR A 99 -22.19 -9.33 24.62
CA THR A 99 -21.92 -8.47 23.49
C THR A 99 -20.42 -8.25 23.38
N LEU A 100 -19.83 -8.51 22.20
CA LEU A 100 -18.44 -8.25 21.87
C LEU A 100 -18.35 -7.15 20.83
N THR A 101 -17.57 -6.11 21.14
CA THR A 101 -17.25 -5.03 20.20
C THR A 101 -15.74 -4.95 19.99
N LEU A 102 -15.32 -4.56 18.78
CA LEU A 102 -13.92 -4.33 18.45
C LEU A 102 -13.72 -2.84 18.11
N SER A 103 -12.65 -2.28 18.62
CA SER A 103 -12.25 -0.90 18.38
C SER A 103 -10.78 -0.84 17.92
N PRO A 104 -10.51 -0.23 16.75
CA PRO A 104 -11.43 0.36 15.79
C PRO A 104 -12.32 -0.68 15.08
N THR A 105 -13.38 -0.23 14.41
CA THR A 105 -14.33 -1.10 13.67
C THR A 105 -13.82 -1.56 12.31
N SER A 106 -12.71 -1.01 11.85
CA SER A 106 -11.93 -1.43 10.69
C SER A 106 -10.50 -0.92 10.81
N VAL A 107 -9.59 -1.52 10.11
CA VAL A 107 -8.18 -1.09 10.03
C VAL A 107 -7.81 -0.83 8.57
N SER A 108 -7.28 0.37 8.30
CA SER A 108 -6.67 0.74 7.02
C SER A 108 -5.37 1.49 7.34
N LYS A 109 -4.24 0.90 6.98
CA LYS A 109 -2.90 1.41 7.29
C LYS A 109 -1.96 1.14 6.10
N GLU A 110 -0.89 1.91 6.02
CA GLU A 110 0.22 1.57 5.15
C GLU A 110 1.09 0.48 5.81
N ILE A 111 1.72 -0.34 4.98
CA ILE A 111 2.65 -1.37 5.45
C ILE A 111 3.77 -0.77 6.31
N GLY A 112 4.18 -1.51 7.34
CA GLY A 112 5.13 -1.06 8.36
C GLY A 112 4.53 -0.19 9.46
N GLN A 113 3.29 0.28 9.32
CA GLN A 113 2.56 0.94 10.42
C GLN A 113 1.92 -0.10 11.33
N SER A 114 1.68 0.28 12.58
CA SER A 114 1.03 -0.58 13.58
C SER A 114 -0.34 -0.06 13.94
N GLN A 115 -1.27 -0.99 14.25
CA GLN A 115 -2.59 -0.68 14.79
C GLN A 115 -2.93 -1.63 15.92
N VAL A 116 -3.30 -1.07 17.08
CA VAL A 116 -3.87 -1.84 18.18
C VAL A 116 -5.37 -1.98 17.97
N VAL A 117 -5.87 -3.20 18.13
CA VAL A 117 -7.30 -3.51 18.16
C VAL A 117 -7.65 -4.00 19.57
N THR A 118 -8.71 -3.44 20.16
CA THR A 118 -9.21 -3.76 21.49
C THR A 118 -10.56 -4.45 21.38
N ALA A 119 -10.74 -5.53 22.15
CA ALA A 119 -11.98 -6.27 22.27
C ALA A 119 -12.68 -5.90 23.60
N ASP A 120 -13.85 -5.30 23.54
CA ASP A 120 -14.65 -4.97 24.70
C ASP A 120 -15.86 -5.89 24.83
N VAL A 121 -16.01 -6.50 26.02
CA VAL A 121 -17.08 -7.45 26.31
C VAL A 121 -18.01 -6.83 27.36
N THR A 122 -19.31 -6.88 27.06
CA THR A 122 -20.37 -6.44 28.00
C THR A 122 -21.40 -7.55 28.20
N GLY A 123 -22.20 -7.45 29.28
CA GLY A 123 -23.21 -8.45 29.64
C GLY A 123 -22.67 -9.61 30.49
N ALA A 124 -21.37 -9.69 30.73
CA ALA A 124 -20.79 -10.71 31.59
C ALA A 124 -21.20 -10.48 33.08
N PRO A 125 -21.50 -11.54 33.83
CA PRO A 125 -21.70 -11.44 35.29
C PRO A 125 -20.48 -10.87 36.02
N SER A 126 -20.70 -10.26 37.16
CA SER A 126 -19.60 -9.78 38.01
C SER A 126 -18.67 -10.93 38.40
N GLY A 127 -17.35 -10.70 38.29
CA GLY A 127 -16.33 -11.71 38.55
C GLY A 127 -16.14 -12.79 37.48
N ALA A 128 -16.77 -12.62 36.32
CA ALA A 128 -16.56 -13.54 35.20
C ALA A 128 -15.12 -13.43 34.66
N SER A 129 -14.57 -14.56 34.25
CA SER A 129 -13.32 -14.64 33.47
C SER A 129 -13.63 -14.65 31.99
N ILE A 130 -12.77 -13.99 31.20
CA ILE A 130 -12.93 -13.89 29.74
C ILE A 130 -11.65 -14.41 29.06
N ALA A 131 -11.81 -15.40 28.23
CA ALA A 131 -10.75 -15.91 27.36
C ALA A 131 -10.94 -15.36 25.93
N TYR A 132 -9.85 -14.91 25.31
CA TYR A 132 -9.84 -14.33 23.97
C TYR A 132 -9.09 -15.25 23.00
N VAL A 133 -9.62 -15.40 21.80
CA VAL A 133 -8.98 -16.09 20.67
C VAL A 133 -9.06 -15.19 19.46
N TRP A 134 -7.91 -14.74 18.99
CA TRP A 134 -7.80 -13.94 17.78
C TRP A 134 -7.52 -14.81 16.57
N LYS A 135 -8.17 -14.50 15.43
CA LYS A 135 -8.05 -15.24 14.18
C LYS A 135 -7.87 -14.31 12.98
N ARG A 136 -7.01 -14.71 12.07
CA ARG A 136 -6.91 -14.13 10.73
C ARG A 136 -7.74 -14.99 9.79
N GLY A 137 -8.89 -14.48 9.33
CA GLY A 137 -9.91 -15.32 8.69
C GLY A 137 -10.38 -16.42 9.64
N SER A 138 -10.12 -17.66 9.30
CA SER A 138 -10.42 -18.84 10.15
C SER A 138 -9.23 -19.34 10.98
N SER A 139 -8.01 -18.87 10.70
CA SER A 139 -6.77 -19.35 11.31
C SER A 139 -6.47 -18.64 12.63
N VAL A 140 -6.19 -19.39 13.68
CA VAL A 140 -5.84 -18.84 15.01
C VAL A 140 -4.48 -18.16 14.96
N ILE A 141 -4.40 -16.96 15.53
CA ILE A 141 -3.15 -16.23 15.73
C ILE A 141 -2.54 -16.70 17.05
N SER A 142 -1.51 -17.54 16.95
CA SER A 142 -0.88 -18.16 18.12
C SER A 142 -0.29 -17.12 19.09
N GLY A 143 -0.46 -17.37 20.39
CA GLY A 143 0.08 -16.49 21.45
C GLY A 143 -0.72 -15.22 21.71
N GLN A 144 -1.76 -14.92 20.94
CA GLN A 144 -2.62 -13.75 21.11
C GLN A 144 -3.86 -14.13 21.91
N THR A 145 -3.78 -14.02 23.25
CA THR A 145 -4.85 -14.39 24.19
C THR A 145 -5.33 -13.21 25.03
N GLY A 146 -4.78 -12.03 24.78
CA GLY A 146 -5.15 -10.80 25.51
C GLY A 146 -6.37 -10.10 24.93
N LYS A 147 -6.89 -9.15 25.71
CA LYS A 147 -7.97 -8.22 25.32
C LYS A 147 -7.60 -7.38 24.08
N THR A 148 -6.32 -7.19 23.83
CA THR A 148 -5.80 -6.39 22.72
C THR A 148 -4.88 -7.20 21.84
N ILE A 149 -4.84 -6.85 20.55
CA ILE A 149 -3.86 -7.34 19.58
C ILE A 149 -3.25 -6.17 18.84
N THR A 150 -1.93 -6.23 18.58
CA THR A 150 -1.24 -5.28 17.71
C THR A 150 -1.01 -5.91 16.35
N LEU A 151 -1.46 -5.22 15.30
CA LEU A 151 -1.32 -5.64 13.92
C LEU A 151 -0.20 -4.82 13.26
N THR A 152 0.68 -5.50 12.53
CA THR A 152 1.72 -4.89 11.70
C THR A 152 1.99 -5.82 10.54
N GLU A 153 2.02 -5.28 9.31
CA GLU A 153 2.27 -6.06 8.09
C GLU A 153 3.44 -5.43 7.32
N SER A 154 4.26 -6.27 6.72
CA SER A 154 5.41 -5.85 5.88
C SER A 154 5.08 -5.86 4.39
N THR A 155 3.98 -6.48 4.00
CA THR A 155 3.50 -6.59 2.63
C THR A 155 2.05 -6.18 2.52
N GLU A 156 1.63 -5.72 1.35
CA GLU A 156 0.24 -5.40 1.06
C GLU A 156 -0.65 -6.63 1.29
N THR A 157 -1.70 -6.47 2.08
CA THR A 157 -2.61 -7.56 2.41
C THR A 157 -3.95 -7.04 2.90
N SER A 158 -4.98 -7.88 2.74
CA SER A 158 -6.31 -7.64 3.32
C SER A 158 -6.89 -8.94 3.86
N TYR A 159 -7.56 -8.85 5.01
CA TYR A 159 -8.20 -10.00 5.65
C TYR A 159 -9.27 -9.55 6.65
N THR A 160 -10.05 -10.51 7.16
CA THR A 160 -10.92 -10.29 8.31
C THR A 160 -10.18 -10.71 9.57
N LEU A 161 -10.03 -9.79 10.53
CA LEU A 161 -9.62 -10.11 11.90
C LEU A 161 -10.85 -10.47 12.70
N ASN A 162 -10.90 -11.69 13.23
CA ASN A 162 -11.96 -12.16 14.10
C ASN A 162 -11.45 -12.28 15.55
N CYS A 163 -12.30 -11.90 16.49
CA CYS A 163 -12.11 -12.20 17.91
C CYS A 163 -13.26 -13.08 18.37
N GLU A 164 -12.94 -14.19 18.99
CA GLU A 164 -13.88 -15.04 19.71
C GLU A 164 -13.61 -14.93 21.19
N VAL A 165 -14.66 -14.80 21.98
CA VAL A 165 -14.54 -14.76 23.44
C VAL A 165 -15.35 -15.87 24.07
N THR A 166 -14.81 -16.46 25.13
CA THR A 166 -15.51 -17.37 26.00
C THR A 166 -15.55 -16.73 27.39
N VAL A 167 -16.77 -16.52 27.91
CA VAL A 167 -17.02 -15.96 29.21
C VAL A 167 -17.42 -17.09 30.15
N SER A 168 -16.72 -17.23 31.26
CA SER A 168 -17.00 -18.24 32.31
C SER A 168 -17.23 -17.54 33.63
N ALA A 169 -18.29 -17.93 34.33
CA ALA A 169 -18.59 -17.42 35.67
C ALA A 169 -19.11 -18.58 36.56
N PRO A 170 -18.88 -18.52 37.88
CA PRO A 170 -19.43 -19.50 38.80
C PRO A 170 -20.95 -19.59 38.65
N ASP A 171 -21.48 -20.80 38.74
CA ASP A 171 -22.91 -21.09 38.64
C ASP A 171 -23.58 -20.80 37.27
N TYR A 172 -22.82 -20.46 36.23
CA TYR A 172 -23.31 -20.21 34.87
C TYR A 172 -22.74 -21.21 33.87
N ASN A 173 -23.51 -21.51 32.85
CA ASN A 173 -22.96 -22.13 31.62
C ASN A 173 -22.08 -21.11 30.91
N ASN A 174 -21.03 -21.56 30.21
CA ASN A 174 -20.18 -20.67 29.46
C ASN A 174 -20.98 -19.94 28.37
N GLY A 175 -20.70 -18.63 28.23
CA GLY A 175 -21.20 -17.80 27.16
C GLY A 175 -20.10 -17.56 26.10
N THR A 176 -20.47 -17.40 24.84
CA THR A 176 -19.55 -17.10 23.76
C THR A 176 -20.06 -15.93 22.92
N ALA A 177 -19.14 -15.17 22.35
CA ALA A 177 -19.45 -14.17 21.35
C ALA A 177 -18.30 -14.07 20.34
N THR A 178 -18.63 -13.70 19.11
CA THR A 178 -17.65 -13.54 18.02
C THR A 178 -17.90 -12.22 17.30
N LYS A 179 -16.83 -11.50 16.98
CA LYS A 179 -16.87 -10.28 16.18
C LYS A 179 -15.70 -10.24 15.21
N GLY A 180 -15.97 -9.81 13.96
CA GLY A 180 -14.96 -9.59 12.92
C GLY A 180 -14.92 -8.14 12.49
N ILE A 181 -13.74 -7.70 12.05
CA ILE A 181 -13.48 -6.40 11.40
C ILE A 181 -12.63 -6.61 10.15
N ALA A 182 -12.80 -5.73 9.16
CA ALA A 182 -11.94 -5.69 7.98
C ALA A 182 -10.60 -5.04 8.34
N VAL A 183 -9.51 -5.65 7.84
CA VAL A 183 -8.15 -5.17 7.98
C VAL A 183 -7.55 -5.07 6.59
N ALA A 184 -6.97 -3.91 6.26
CA ALA A 184 -6.21 -3.68 5.04
C ALA A 184 -4.90 -2.96 5.36
N PHE A 185 -3.81 -3.48 4.83
CA PHE A 185 -2.51 -2.83 4.78
C PHE A 185 -2.16 -2.60 3.31
N THR A 186 -2.01 -1.34 2.94
CA THR A 186 -1.74 -0.91 1.56
C THR A 186 -0.28 -0.53 1.37
N LYS A 187 0.16 -0.45 0.14
CA LYS A 187 1.48 0.12 -0.19
C LYS A 187 1.59 1.54 0.34
N LYS A 188 2.82 1.96 0.62
CA LYS A 188 3.14 3.33 1.04
C LYS A 188 2.92 4.31 -0.10
N THR A 189 2.56 5.52 0.24
CA THR A 189 2.48 6.62 -0.71
C THR A 189 3.86 7.30 -0.82
N MET A 190 4.34 7.51 -2.04
CA MET A 190 5.53 8.32 -2.27
C MET A 190 5.18 9.80 -2.08
N SER A 191 5.99 10.52 -1.31
CA SER A 191 5.84 11.96 -1.12
C SER A 191 7.16 12.67 -1.32
N GLY A 192 7.13 13.90 -1.82
CA GLY A 192 8.34 14.70 -2.06
C GLY A 192 9.19 14.22 -3.23
N VAL A 193 8.68 13.34 -4.10
CA VAL A 193 9.35 12.93 -5.33
C VAL A 193 9.15 14.01 -6.38
N SER A 194 10.22 14.40 -7.02
CA SER A 194 10.23 15.35 -8.12
C SER A 194 11.26 14.97 -9.17
N VAL A 195 11.18 15.57 -10.36
CA VAL A 195 12.18 15.43 -11.41
C VAL A 195 12.70 16.81 -11.82
N THR A 196 13.98 16.90 -12.07
CA THR A 196 14.64 18.11 -12.58
C THR A 196 15.42 17.78 -13.83
N LEU A 197 15.64 18.77 -14.70
CA LEU A 197 16.51 18.65 -15.87
C LEU A 197 17.88 19.27 -15.61
N THR A 198 18.90 18.65 -16.13
CA THR A 198 20.27 19.21 -16.17
C THR A 198 20.78 19.15 -17.62
N PRO A 199 21.07 20.32 -18.21
CA PRO A 199 20.81 21.67 -17.70
C PRO A 199 19.31 21.97 -17.64
N GLU A 200 18.87 23.06 -16.96
CA GLU A 200 17.46 23.48 -16.91
C GLU A 200 16.96 24.03 -18.24
N SER A 201 17.85 24.62 -19.03
CA SER A 201 17.61 25.11 -20.38
C SER A 201 18.88 24.96 -21.22
N ILE A 202 18.70 24.88 -22.54
CA ILE A 202 19.78 24.77 -23.51
C ILE A 202 19.68 25.93 -24.50
N THR A 203 20.80 26.64 -24.69
CA THR A 203 21.00 27.53 -25.84
C THR A 203 22.23 27.03 -26.58
N THR A 204 22.08 26.65 -27.83
CA THR A 204 23.14 26.05 -28.63
C THR A 204 23.05 26.47 -30.08
N GLU A 205 24.12 26.26 -30.83
CA GLU A 205 24.13 26.49 -32.28
C GLU A 205 23.62 25.26 -33.01
N GLN A 206 23.06 25.48 -34.18
CA GLN A 206 22.62 24.44 -35.11
C GLN A 206 23.77 23.44 -35.40
N GLY A 207 23.47 22.15 -35.32
CA GLY A 207 24.42 21.06 -35.53
C GLY A 207 25.36 20.78 -34.34
N SER A 208 25.22 21.46 -33.20
CA SER A 208 25.98 21.17 -32.00
C SER A 208 25.30 20.09 -31.16
N GLU A 209 26.10 19.28 -30.47
CA GLU A 209 25.57 18.29 -29.54
C GLU A 209 24.85 18.95 -28.34
N ALA A 210 23.68 18.47 -28.00
CA ALA A 210 22.93 18.92 -26.84
C ALA A 210 22.11 17.78 -26.24
N SER A 211 21.98 17.76 -24.92
CA SER A 211 21.18 16.75 -24.26
C SER A 211 20.62 17.25 -22.93
N PHE A 212 19.47 16.77 -22.54
CA PHE A 212 18.95 16.86 -21.19
C PHE A 212 19.19 15.57 -20.42
N LYS A 213 19.51 15.70 -19.16
CA LYS A 213 19.47 14.60 -18.20
C LYS A 213 18.39 14.85 -17.16
N ALA A 214 17.45 13.94 -17.05
CA ALA A 214 16.43 13.95 -16.01
C ALA A 214 16.98 13.32 -14.74
N ASN A 215 16.86 14.04 -13.62
CA ASN A 215 17.29 13.59 -12.30
C ASN A 215 16.06 13.51 -11.40
N VAL A 216 15.74 12.31 -10.90
CA VAL A 216 14.67 12.08 -9.93
C VAL A 216 15.22 12.34 -8.53
N ILE A 217 14.50 13.13 -7.74
CA ILE A 217 14.87 13.54 -6.39
C ILE A 217 13.77 13.08 -5.42
N GLY A 218 14.17 12.68 -4.20
CA GLY A 218 13.23 12.31 -3.14
C GLY A 218 12.60 10.92 -3.29
N ALA A 219 12.99 10.14 -4.28
CA ALA A 219 12.53 8.76 -4.43
C ALA A 219 13.10 7.85 -3.34
N PRO A 220 12.35 6.81 -2.91
CA PRO A 220 12.85 5.79 -2.00
C PRO A 220 14.09 5.07 -2.55
N GLU A 221 14.90 4.51 -1.66
CA GLU A 221 16.04 3.69 -2.04
C GLU A 221 15.59 2.49 -2.92
N GLY A 222 16.35 2.22 -3.98
CA GLY A 222 16.03 1.17 -4.94
C GLY A 222 14.90 1.49 -5.91
N ALA A 223 14.39 2.73 -5.93
CA ALA A 223 13.38 3.15 -6.89
C ALA A 223 13.93 3.12 -8.32
N THR A 224 13.06 2.80 -9.27
CA THR A 224 13.32 2.82 -10.72
C THR A 224 12.43 3.84 -11.39
N GLY A 225 12.93 4.47 -12.46
CA GLY A 225 12.16 5.42 -13.27
C GLY A 225 11.95 4.91 -14.70
N ALA A 226 10.72 4.98 -15.19
CA ALA A 226 10.38 4.82 -16.59
C ALA A 226 10.18 6.21 -17.20
N TYR A 227 10.99 6.54 -18.22
CA TYR A 227 11.07 7.88 -18.82
C TYR A 227 10.29 7.93 -20.11
N SER A 228 9.55 9.00 -20.31
CA SER A 228 8.95 9.37 -21.60
C SER A 228 9.18 10.85 -21.87
N TRP A 229 9.49 11.18 -23.10
CA TRP A 229 9.84 12.52 -23.50
C TRP A 229 8.89 13.05 -24.57
N THR A 230 8.62 14.33 -24.53
CA THR A 230 7.89 15.03 -25.60
C THR A 230 8.64 16.28 -26.03
N LYS A 231 8.49 16.63 -27.31
CA LYS A 231 8.92 17.89 -27.92
C LYS A 231 7.69 18.62 -28.41
N ASP A 232 7.45 19.81 -27.88
CA ASP A 232 6.27 20.64 -28.22
C ASP A 232 4.95 19.86 -28.13
N GLY A 233 4.85 18.98 -27.09
CA GLY A 233 3.70 18.11 -26.84
C GLY A 233 3.65 16.83 -27.70
N SER A 234 4.54 16.65 -28.66
CA SER A 234 4.62 15.43 -29.48
C SER A 234 5.63 14.43 -28.91
N PRO A 235 5.30 13.13 -28.83
CA PRO A 235 6.24 12.12 -28.33
C PRO A 235 7.53 12.08 -29.15
N VAL A 236 8.66 11.94 -28.46
CA VAL A 236 9.96 11.68 -29.06
C VAL A 236 10.52 10.35 -28.57
N GLU A 237 11.32 9.68 -29.39
CA GLU A 237 11.97 8.45 -28.99
C GLU A 237 12.97 8.73 -27.86
N GLY A 238 12.91 7.92 -26.81
CA GLY A 238 13.80 8.01 -25.66
C GLY A 238 13.11 7.44 -24.40
N SER A 239 13.68 6.35 -23.90
CA SER A 239 13.19 5.68 -22.67
C SER A 239 14.21 5.72 -21.54
N THR A 240 15.28 6.50 -21.70
CA THR A 240 16.34 6.65 -20.71
C THR A 240 16.25 8.01 -19.99
N SER A 241 17.00 8.15 -18.93
CA SER A 241 17.11 9.42 -18.19
C SER A 241 17.77 10.54 -18.98
N THR A 242 18.32 10.25 -20.15
CA THR A 242 18.98 11.25 -21.02
C THR A 242 18.30 11.29 -22.37
N LEU A 243 17.97 12.49 -22.84
CA LEU A 243 17.46 12.76 -24.17
C LEU A 243 18.51 13.57 -24.93
N VAL A 244 18.94 13.06 -26.07
CA VAL A 244 19.75 13.83 -27.05
C VAL A 244 18.79 14.69 -27.87
N ILE A 245 19.13 15.97 -28.01
CA ILE A 245 18.31 16.95 -28.71
C ILE A 245 18.74 16.99 -30.17
N ASP A 246 17.79 16.87 -31.09
CA ASP A 246 18.00 17.17 -32.49
C ASP A 246 18.13 18.69 -32.65
N THR A 247 19.33 19.14 -33.07
CA THR A 247 19.69 20.54 -33.24
C THR A 247 19.74 20.93 -34.73
N SER A 248 19.16 20.14 -35.64
CA SER A 248 19.16 20.42 -37.06
C SER A 248 18.36 21.67 -37.46
N ASP A 249 17.26 21.95 -36.72
CA ASP A 249 16.37 23.06 -37.03
C ASP A 249 16.58 24.24 -36.04
N ILE A 250 16.70 25.45 -36.61
CA ILE A 250 16.78 26.69 -35.83
C ILE A 250 15.41 27.01 -35.22
N GLY A 251 15.40 27.47 -33.97
CA GLY A 251 14.17 27.89 -33.30
C GLY A 251 14.16 27.55 -31.82
N SER A 252 13.04 27.79 -31.18
CA SER A 252 12.80 27.44 -29.77
C SER A 252 11.82 26.29 -29.70
N GLN A 253 12.08 25.34 -28.81
CA GLN A 253 11.23 24.17 -28.57
C GLN A 253 11.17 23.88 -27.05
N VAL A 254 10.06 23.28 -26.62
CA VAL A 254 9.85 22.86 -25.23
C VAL A 254 9.99 21.35 -25.18
N ILE A 255 10.87 20.88 -24.31
CA ILE A 255 11.04 19.45 -24.01
C ILE A 255 10.39 19.20 -22.65
N GLU A 256 9.51 18.21 -22.60
CA GLU A 256 8.94 17.73 -21.35
C GLU A 256 9.40 16.29 -21.11
N VAL A 257 9.76 15.99 -19.87
CA VAL A 257 9.96 14.62 -19.39
C VAL A 257 8.88 14.24 -18.41
N SER A 258 8.30 13.08 -18.60
CA SER A 258 7.43 12.41 -17.65
C SER A 258 8.13 11.15 -17.15
N VAL A 259 8.22 11.01 -15.84
CA VAL A 259 8.90 9.88 -15.21
C VAL A 259 7.91 9.17 -14.29
N GLU A 260 7.58 7.90 -14.60
CA GLU A 260 6.88 7.03 -13.67
C GLU A 260 7.91 6.40 -12.73
N VAL A 261 7.86 6.80 -11.46
CA VAL A 261 8.76 6.31 -10.41
C VAL A 261 8.09 5.16 -9.68
N SER A 262 8.75 4.01 -9.64
CA SER A 262 8.29 2.80 -8.98
C SER A 262 9.31 2.33 -7.95
N ALA A 263 8.84 1.88 -6.78
CA ALA A 263 9.67 1.26 -5.76
C ALA A 263 8.91 0.13 -5.07
N GLU A 264 9.64 -0.84 -4.55
CA GLU A 264 9.04 -1.92 -3.78
C GLU A 264 8.27 -1.36 -2.58
N ASN A 265 7.08 -1.90 -2.34
CA ASN A 265 6.21 -1.49 -1.24
C ASN A 265 5.64 -0.07 -1.31
N TYR A 266 5.78 0.61 -2.45
CA TYR A 266 5.20 1.92 -2.72
C TYR A 266 4.24 1.89 -3.90
N ASN A 267 3.24 2.76 -3.86
CA ASN A 267 2.43 3.05 -5.04
C ASN A 267 3.27 3.85 -6.03
N PRO A 268 3.25 3.52 -7.34
CA PRO A 268 3.95 4.32 -8.34
C PRO A 268 3.45 5.77 -8.37
N ILE A 269 4.33 6.70 -8.71
CA ILE A 269 3.99 8.11 -8.91
C ILE A 269 4.58 8.59 -10.22
N THR A 270 3.83 9.41 -10.95
CA THR A 270 4.33 10.10 -12.15
C THR A 270 4.66 11.55 -11.80
N VAL A 271 5.87 11.97 -12.16
CA VAL A 271 6.38 13.34 -12.00
C VAL A 271 6.84 13.89 -13.34
N THR A 272 6.61 15.17 -13.59
CA THR A 272 6.94 15.82 -14.85
C THR A 272 7.73 17.10 -14.63
N THR A 273 8.55 17.47 -15.60
CA THR A 273 9.20 18.78 -15.69
C THR A 273 9.47 19.15 -17.13
N THR A 274 9.67 20.43 -17.39
CA THR A 274 9.95 20.96 -18.72
C THR A 274 11.28 21.69 -18.77
N GLY A 275 11.93 21.67 -19.95
CA GLY A 275 13.11 22.46 -20.28
C GLY A 275 12.95 23.15 -21.62
N ASN A 276 13.53 24.33 -21.76
CA ASN A 276 13.50 25.06 -23.02
C ASN A 276 14.80 24.85 -23.78
N VAL A 277 14.71 24.68 -25.09
CA VAL A 277 15.83 24.61 -26.01
C VAL A 277 15.73 25.77 -26.98
N THR A 278 16.80 26.53 -27.17
CA THR A 278 16.91 27.53 -28.19
C THR A 278 18.10 27.20 -29.10
N ILE A 279 17.83 26.93 -30.36
CA ILE A 279 18.84 26.61 -31.36
C ILE A 279 19.02 27.86 -32.21
N THR A 280 20.22 28.41 -32.19
CA THR A 280 20.60 29.60 -32.94
C THR A 280 21.29 29.21 -34.22
N LYS A 281 21.22 30.10 -35.18
CA LYS A 281 21.98 29.91 -36.45
C LYS A 281 23.46 29.84 -36.10
N ARG A 282 24.13 28.83 -36.64
CA ARG A 282 25.58 28.77 -36.55
C ARG A 282 26.19 29.94 -37.32
N VAL A 283 26.92 30.78 -36.61
CA VAL A 283 27.65 31.86 -37.21
C VAL A 283 29.05 31.35 -37.55
N ALA A 284 29.38 31.36 -38.83
CA ALA A 284 30.76 31.07 -39.20
C ALA A 284 31.67 32.10 -38.50
N PRO A 285 32.80 31.69 -37.93
CA PRO A 285 33.75 32.65 -37.39
C PRO A 285 34.10 33.64 -38.48
N GLU A 286 34.01 34.94 -38.16
CA GLU A 286 34.55 35.93 -39.05
C GLU A 286 36.05 35.63 -39.22
N PRO A 287 36.55 35.64 -40.47
CA PRO A 287 37.99 35.43 -40.69
C PRO A 287 38.80 36.46 -39.89
N ASP A 288 39.59 35.95 -38.96
CA ASP A 288 40.56 36.81 -38.24
C ASP A 288 41.57 37.40 -39.24
N GLY A 289 41.43 38.68 -39.51
CA GLY A 289 42.44 39.40 -40.24
C GLY A 289 42.17 39.69 -41.69
N GLU A 290 42.95 40.58 -42.24
CA GLU A 290 42.88 41.06 -43.61
C GLU A 290 42.66 39.90 -44.60
N LEU A 291 41.71 40.07 -45.53
CA LEU A 291 41.50 39.16 -46.65
C LEU A 291 42.86 38.81 -47.30
N PRO A 292 43.20 37.55 -47.46
CA PRO A 292 44.49 37.18 -48.01
C PRO A 292 44.68 37.86 -49.37
N TYR A 293 45.83 38.45 -49.57
CA TYR A 293 46.19 39.12 -50.80
C TYR A 293 46.05 38.17 -51.99
N ILE A 294 45.14 38.50 -52.90
CA ILE A 294 44.94 37.75 -54.12
C ILE A 294 46.04 38.14 -55.10
N HIS A 295 46.94 37.19 -55.34
CA HIS A 295 47.94 37.39 -56.36
C HIS A 295 47.29 37.51 -57.72
N PRO A 296 47.56 38.56 -58.52
CA PRO A 296 47.10 38.62 -59.87
C PRO A 296 47.83 37.55 -60.65
N LEU A 297 47.08 36.53 -61.10
CA LEU A 297 47.59 35.54 -62.02
C LEU A 297 47.53 36.12 -63.48
N PRO A 298 48.50 35.86 -64.27
CA PRO A 298 48.45 36.32 -65.67
C PRO A 298 47.34 35.57 -66.44
N PHE A 299 46.44 36.32 -67.00
CA PHE A 299 45.08 35.85 -67.25
C PHE A 299 44.67 35.49 -68.67
N ARG A 300 43.98 34.40 -68.83
CA ARG A 300 43.07 34.13 -69.91
C ARG A 300 41.68 33.79 -69.42
N GLY A 301 41.01 34.80 -68.97
CA GLY A 301 39.55 34.74 -68.83
C GLY A 301 38.90 34.21 -67.55
N THR A 302 39.64 33.67 -66.57
CA THR A 302 39.10 33.20 -65.26
C THR A 302 40.01 33.63 -64.12
N ALA A 303 39.47 34.01 -63.03
CA ALA A 303 40.17 34.34 -61.77
C ALA A 303 39.82 33.35 -60.66
N TYR A 304 40.79 33.08 -59.79
CA TYR A 304 40.57 32.27 -58.65
C TYR A 304 40.17 33.16 -57.49
N ILE A 305 39.03 32.78 -56.79
CA ILE A 305 38.65 33.38 -55.54
C ILE A 305 39.29 32.62 -54.41
N TRP A 306 39.99 33.31 -53.56
CA TRP A 306 40.35 32.82 -52.26
C TRP A 306 39.21 33.05 -51.29
N CYS A 307 38.46 32.00 -50.94
CA CYS A 307 37.44 32.05 -49.92
C CYS A 307 38.04 31.87 -48.50
N GLY A 308 39.03 32.64 -48.14
CA GLY A 308 39.76 32.49 -46.88
C GLY A 308 40.62 31.20 -46.83
N TRP A 309 41.77 31.27 -46.25
CA TRP A 309 42.74 30.16 -46.18
C TRP A 309 42.17 28.93 -45.44
N TRP A 310 41.29 29.11 -44.48
CA TRP A 310 40.62 28.03 -43.74
C TRP A 310 39.65 27.22 -44.59
N VAL A 311 39.00 27.82 -45.57
CA VAL A 311 38.15 27.11 -46.53
C VAL A 311 39.03 26.26 -47.49
N MET A 312 40.19 26.80 -47.87
CA MET A 312 41.14 26.07 -48.68
C MET A 312 41.78 24.91 -47.94
N ASP A 313 42.06 25.10 -46.67
CA ASP A 313 42.60 24.04 -45.78
C ASP A 313 41.59 22.89 -45.63
N GLU A 314 40.33 23.22 -45.47
CA GLU A 314 39.25 22.24 -45.34
C GLU A 314 38.99 21.51 -46.70
N ILE A 315 38.99 22.23 -47.83
CA ILE A 315 38.90 21.64 -49.15
C ILE A 315 40.07 20.68 -49.39
N GLN A 316 41.26 21.07 -48.99
CA GLN A 316 42.46 20.26 -49.12
C GLN A 316 42.38 19.00 -48.23
N ARG A 317 41.91 19.13 -47.04
CA ARG A 317 41.64 18.02 -46.15
C ARG A 317 40.63 17.05 -46.73
N MET A 318 39.49 17.51 -47.21
CA MET A 318 38.46 16.70 -47.86
C MET A 318 38.98 15.96 -49.09
N THR A 319 39.80 16.60 -49.90
CA THR A 319 40.42 16.01 -51.10
C THR A 319 41.35 14.84 -50.71
N VAL A 320 42.13 15.01 -49.62
CA VAL A 320 43.03 13.97 -49.10
C VAL A 320 42.24 12.82 -48.51
N GLU A 321 41.11 13.07 -47.84
CA GLU A 321 40.24 12.06 -47.27
C GLU A 321 39.35 11.34 -48.32
N GLY A 322 39.40 11.76 -49.58
CA GLY A 322 38.60 11.15 -50.66
C GLY A 322 37.10 11.38 -50.53
N LYS A 323 36.71 12.38 -49.80
CA LYS A 323 35.29 12.73 -49.60
C LYS A 323 34.79 13.57 -50.77
N ASP A 324 33.56 13.30 -51.20
CA ASP A 324 32.88 14.06 -52.24
C ASP A 324 32.40 15.39 -51.67
N TRP A 325 33.03 16.48 -52.02
CA TRP A 325 32.64 17.84 -51.61
C TRP A 325 32.02 18.57 -52.80
N LYS A 326 30.77 18.97 -52.64
CA LYS A 326 30.05 19.83 -53.56
C LYS A 326 29.46 20.98 -52.83
N LEU A 327 29.77 22.17 -53.23
CA LEU A 327 29.36 23.40 -52.57
C LEU A 327 27.89 23.76 -52.75
N ASP A 328 27.28 23.21 -53.80
CA ASP A 328 25.88 23.38 -54.17
C ASP A 328 24.98 22.20 -53.70
N ASP A 329 25.54 21.17 -53.08
CA ASP A 329 24.82 20.00 -52.66
C ASP A 329 24.20 20.23 -51.25
N PRO A 330 22.86 20.22 -51.13
CA PRO A 330 22.18 20.37 -49.84
C PRO A 330 22.53 19.29 -48.82
N ASP A 331 23.00 18.11 -49.20
CA ASP A 331 23.30 16.98 -48.34
C ASP A 331 24.79 16.81 -48.01
N SER A 332 25.63 17.80 -48.40
CA SER A 332 27.06 17.76 -48.08
C SER A 332 27.29 17.92 -46.56
N ASP A 333 28.14 17.04 -45.99
CA ASP A 333 28.48 17.00 -44.54
C ASP A 333 29.24 18.24 -44.04
N TYR A 334 29.55 19.19 -44.92
CA TYR A 334 30.41 20.35 -44.63
C TYR A 334 29.66 21.69 -44.68
N TYR A 335 28.93 21.93 -43.64
CA TYR A 335 28.10 23.11 -43.45
C TYR A 335 28.84 24.45 -43.60
N LEU A 336 30.09 24.53 -43.20
CA LEU A 336 30.90 25.75 -43.30
C LEU A 336 31.17 26.20 -44.75
N HIS A 337 31.42 25.27 -45.65
CA HIS A 337 31.60 25.58 -47.07
C HIS A 337 30.34 26.09 -47.71
N ARG A 338 29.24 25.46 -47.43
CA ARG A 338 27.94 25.85 -47.95
C ARG A 338 27.57 27.26 -47.54
N TYR A 339 27.80 27.57 -46.24
CA TYR A 339 27.49 28.89 -45.73
C TYR A 339 28.27 29.98 -46.44
N THR A 340 29.54 29.81 -46.64
CA THR A 340 30.40 30.84 -47.26
C THR A 340 30.08 31.03 -48.73
N LEU A 341 29.88 29.96 -49.47
CA LEU A 341 29.49 30.07 -50.88
C LEU A 341 28.05 30.58 -51.01
N ALA A 342 27.10 30.06 -50.21
CA ALA A 342 25.73 30.52 -50.26
C ALA A 342 25.63 32.01 -49.94
N LYS A 343 26.36 32.49 -48.92
CA LYS A 343 26.41 33.90 -48.58
C LYS A 343 27.04 34.73 -49.71
N MET A 344 28.07 34.24 -50.32
CA MET A 344 28.71 34.93 -51.46
C MET A 344 27.79 35.03 -52.68
N LEU A 345 27.08 33.95 -53.02
CA LEU A 345 26.10 33.95 -54.10
C LEU A 345 24.85 34.78 -53.79
N ASP A 346 24.47 34.88 -52.49
CA ASP A 346 23.36 35.72 -52.06
C ASP A 346 23.74 37.21 -52.16
N ASP A 347 24.96 37.55 -51.74
CA ASP A 347 25.48 38.92 -51.79
C ASP A 347 25.84 39.37 -53.24
N TYR A 348 26.21 38.42 -54.11
CA TYR A 348 26.68 38.67 -55.49
C TYR A 348 26.12 37.65 -56.48
N PRO A 349 24.81 37.74 -56.81
CA PRO A 349 24.12 36.75 -57.63
C PRO A 349 24.58 36.69 -59.10
N GLU A 350 25.30 37.70 -59.56
CA GLU A 350 25.87 37.77 -60.88
C GLU A 350 27.22 37.01 -61.10
N VAL A 351 27.72 36.43 -59.97
CA VAL A 351 29.03 35.73 -60.02
C VAL A 351 28.81 34.29 -60.49
N ASP A 352 29.42 33.96 -61.62
CA ASP A 352 29.49 32.58 -62.12
C ASP A 352 30.67 31.85 -61.45
N VAL A 353 30.36 30.82 -60.67
CA VAL A 353 31.34 30.05 -59.89
C VAL A 353 31.48 28.65 -60.50
N GLN A 354 32.66 28.25 -60.81
CA GLN A 354 32.96 26.90 -61.29
C GLN A 354 33.89 26.17 -60.32
N GLU A 355 33.61 24.92 -60.07
CA GLU A 355 34.44 24.04 -59.28
C GLU A 355 35.76 23.67 -59.95
N SER A 356 36.85 23.69 -59.23
CA SER A 356 38.13 23.12 -59.65
C SER A 356 38.72 22.29 -58.47
N ARG A 357 39.66 21.41 -58.84
CA ARG A 357 40.36 20.57 -57.81
C ARG A 357 41.10 21.34 -56.72
N ASN A 358 41.40 22.62 -56.95
CA ASN A 358 42.25 23.43 -56.08
C ASN A 358 41.62 24.76 -55.66
N GLY A 359 40.30 24.90 -55.80
CA GLY A 359 39.58 26.10 -55.40
C GLY A 359 38.48 26.48 -56.39
N TYR A 360 37.88 27.64 -56.19
CA TYR A 360 36.80 28.17 -57.02
C TYR A 360 37.37 29.00 -58.15
N ILE A 361 36.86 28.78 -59.34
CA ILE A 361 37.15 29.59 -60.53
C ILE A 361 35.97 30.53 -60.72
N VAL A 362 36.19 31.82 -60.59
CA VAL A 362 35.19 32.85 -60.84
C VAL A 362 35.33 33.46 -62.16
N HIS A 363 34.23 33.70 -62.88
CA HIS A 363 34.25 34.27 -64.18
C HIS A 363 34.78 35.72 -64.19
N ARG A 364 35.40 36.12 -65.22
CA ARG A 364 36.00 37.44 -65.41
C ARG A 364 35.01 38.61 -65.19
N THR A 365 33.77 38.43 -65.51
CA THR A 365 32.69 39.41 -65.26
C THR A 365 32.59 39.82 -63.82
N ALA A 366 32.85 38.93 -62.83
CA ALA A 366 32.86 39.26 -61.42
C ALA A 366 34.06 40.13 -61.01
N LEU A 367 35.19 39.94 -61.67
CA LEU A 367 36.37 40.80 -61.54
C LEU A 367 36.12 42.20 -62.04
N GLU A 368 35.45 42.32 -63.22
CA GLU A 368 35.12 43.59 -63.88
C GLU A 368 34.06 44.38 -63.03
N ALA A 369 33.20 43.67 -62.30
CA ALA A 369 32.24 44.26 -61.36
C ALA A 369 32.87 44.76 -60.05
N GLY A 370 34.18 44.51 -59.86
CA GLY A 370 34.89 44.92 -58.58
C GLY A 370 34.55 44.10 -57.41
N ILE A 371 33.88 42.95 -57.56
CA ILE A 371 33.43 42.03 -56.51
C ILE A 371 34.60 41.21 -55.98
N ILE A 372 35.62 41.00 -56.86
CA ILE A 372 36.80 40.23 -56.55
C ILE A 372 38.02 41.06 -56.88
N TYR A 373 38.91 41.18 -55.95
CA TYR A 373 40.16 41.89 -56.13
C TYR A 373 41.20 40.96 -56.86
N PRO A 374 41.91 41.42 -57.85
CA PRO A 374 42.94 40.64 -58.51
C PRO A 374 44.12 40.30 -57.63
#